data_ae550072f21e60187129fdfe461412d5
#
_entry.id   ae550072f21e60187129fdfe461412d5
#
_cell.length_a   1.000
_cell.length_b   1.000
_cell.length_c   1.000
_cell.angle_alpha   90.00
_cell.angle_beta   90.00
_cell.angle_gamma   90.00
#
_symmetry.space_group_name_H-M   'P 1'
#
loop_
_entity.id
_entity.type
_entity.pdbx_description
1 polymer ?
#
loop_
_entity_poly.entity_id
_entity_poly.type
_entity_poly.pdbx_seq_one_letter_code
_entity_poly.pdbx_strand_id
1 'polypeptide(L)'
;MRVAIVILNWNGRALLARNLPALIQHSSNASLYMIDNASTDDSVAFVQKHHPEVSCIVLDKNHGFAQGYNIGLQSIDADLYCLLNNDVEVTPHWLDPVCEEFTKDTTAIAQPLLLDQKNKAWFEYAGAAGGYLDRYGFAYCRGRIFETLEKNTGQYSQTQRCFWASGACFFIRAKVWKELGGFDADFFMHQEEIDLCWRAFNIGYTTKVIGRSNVYHQGAASLAPSPQKTYLNHRKHTVDAPKKSTCSQPLSDSLYPLGPRWTRRRPLPTQRSVQKPLYGI
;
A
#
# COMPACT_ATOMS: atom_id res chain seq x y z
N MET A 1 -6.66 13.11 18.23
CA MET A 1 -6.81 12.10 17.15
C MET A 1 -6.34 10.78 17.72
N ARG A 2 -7.18 9.76 17.73
CA ARG A 2 -6.86 8.40 18.20
C ARG A 2 -6.27 7.63 17.04
N VAL A 3 -5.02 7.18 17.20
CA VAL A 3 -4.30 6.41 16.17
C VAL A 3 -4.29 4.94 16.59
N ALA A 4 -4.70 4.06 15.68
CA ALA A 4 -4.54 2.61 15.82
C ALA A 4 -3.51 2.10 14.81
N ILE A 5 -2.42 1.54 15.31
CA ILE A 5 -1.44 0.82 14.50
C ILE A 5 -1.84 -0.66 14.50
N VAL A 6 -2.08 -1.20 13.33
CA VAL A 6 -2.66 -2.53 13.15
C VAL A 6 -1.73 -3.37 12.29
N ILE A 7 -1.20 -4.43 12.87
CA ILE A 7 -0.34 -5.40 12.19
C ILE A 7 -1.21 -6.60 11.77
N LEU A 8 -1.20 -6.95 10.47
CA LEU A 8 -1.74 -8.24 10.04
C LEU A 8 -0.63 -9.28 10.06
N ASN A 9 -0.82 -10.33 10.85
CA ASN A 9 0.16 -11.40 11.03
C ASN A 9 -0.35 -12.75 10.51
N TRP A 10 0.54 -13.49 9.86
CA TRP A 10 0.37 -14.90 9.54
C TRP A 10 1.71 -15.62 9.59
N ASN A 11 1.88 -16.50 10.60
CA ASN A 11 3.12 -17.26 10.83
C ASN A 11 4.38 -16.38 10.90
N GLY A 12 4.26 -15.21 11.54
CA GLY A 12 5.30 -14.18 11.56
C GLY A 12 6.00 -14.00 12.90
N ARG A 13 6.01 -15.00 13.77
CA ARG A 13 6.54 -14.93 15.13
C ARG A 13 7.95 -14.32 15.21
N ALA A 14 8.85 -14.72 14.30
CA ALA A 14 10.22 -14.20 14.28
C ALA A 14 10.30 -12.71 13.89
N LEU A 15 9.44 -12.27 12.98
CA LEU A 15 9.33 -10.87 12.56
C LEU A 15 8.75 -10.01 13.68
N LEU A 16 7.70 -10.51 14.36
CA LEU A 16 7.11 -9.84 15.53
C LEU A 16 8.13 -9.69 16.65
N ALA A 17 8.88 -10.74 16.98
CA ALA A 17 9.91 -10.69 18.03
C ALA A 17 11.00 -9.65 17.74
N ARG A 18 11.30 -9.41 16.46
CA ARG A 18 12.31 -8.44 16.04
C ARG A 18 11.79 -7.00 16.02
N ASN A 19 10.58 -6.78 15.52
CA ASN A 19 10.10 -5.43 15.19
C ASN A 19 9.16 -4.82 16.24
N LEU A 20 8.42 -5.63 17.01
CA LEU A 20 7.50 -5.11 18.04
C LEU A 20 8.18 -4.26 19.12
N PRO A 21 9.37 -4.60 19.65
CA PRO A 21 9.99 -3.78 20.68
C PRO A 21 10.21 -2.32 20.22
N ALA A 22 10.72 -2.10 19.02
CA ALA A 22 10.92 -0.76 18.46
C ALA A 22 9.56 -0.06 18.21
N LEU A 23 8.56 -0.80 17.71
CA LEU A 23 7.23 -0.26 17.48
C LEU A 23 6.59 0.25 18.78
N ILE A 24 6.62 -0.55 19.84
CA ILE A 24 6.08 -0.20 21.14
C ILE A 24 6.80 1.02 21.70
N GLN A 25 8.14 1.00 21.67
CA GLN A 25 8.98 2.08 22.17
C GLN A 25 8.72 3.42 21.49
N HIS A 26 8.50 3.41 20.16
CA HIS A 26 8.41 4.63 19.35
C HIS A 26 6.99 5.04 18.96
N SER A 27 5.96 4.37 19.55
CA SER A 27 4.56 4.63 19.21
C SER A 27 3.65 4.74 20.45
N SER A 28 4.17 5.28 21.55
CA SER A 28 3.47 5.38 22.84
C SER A 28 2.17 6.21 22.80
N ASN A 29 1.97 7.02 21.76
CA ASN A 29 0.78 7.84 21.51
C ASN A 29 -0.25 7.16 20.60
N ALA A 30 -0.10 5.87 20.31
CA ALA A 30 -1.02 5.06 19.50
C ALA A 30 -1.42 3.78 20.23
N SER A 31 -2.62 3.26 19.91
CA SER A 31 -3.04 1.93 20.34
C SER A 31 -2.52 0.88 19.36
N LEU A 32 -1.98 -0.22 19.88
CA LEU A 32 -1.36 -1.28 19.09
C LEU A 32 -2.26 -2.50 19.00
N TYR A 33 -2.46 -3.00 17.80
CA TYR A 33 -3.27 -4.17 17.51
C TYR A 33 -2.50 -5.14 16.60
N MET A 34 -2.69 -6.43 16.86
CA MET A 34 -2.29 -7.49 15.95
C MET A 34 -3.54 -8.26 15.52
N ILE A 35 -3.83 -8.27 14.24
CA ILE A 35 -4.80 -9.17 13.63
C ILE A 35 -4.05 -10.44 13.21
N ASP A 36 -4.29 -11.52 13.90
CA ASP A 36 -3.72 -12.81 13.55
C ASP A 36 -4.62 -13.54 12.56
N ASN A 37 -4.10 -13.78 11.37
CA ASN A 37 -4.81 -14.38 10.24
C ASN A 37 -4.78 -15.91 10.28
N ALA A 38 -5.10 -16.48 11.45
CA ALA A 38 -5.05 -17.91 11.80
C ALA A 38 -3.65 -18.52 11.62
N SER A 39 -2.68 -17.96 12.31
CA SER A 39 -1.33 -18.52 12.39
C SER A 39 -1.33 -19.90 13.03
N THR A 40 -0.43 -20.74 12.55
CA THR A 40 -0.18 -22.10 13.10
C THR A 40 1.08 -22.16 13.96
N ASP A 41 1.85 -21.05 13.97
CA ASP A 41 3.00 -20.89 14.87
C ASP A 41 2.57 -20.31 16.24
N ASP A 42 3.53 -20.04 17.12
CA ASP A 42 3.28 -19.49 18.46
C ASP A 42 3.16 -17.94 18.49
N SER A 43 2.88 -17.28 17.34
CA SER A 43 2.78 -15.83 17.21
C SER A 43 1.85 -15.20 18.26
N VAL A 44 0.62 -15.73 18.40
CA VAL A 44 -0.38 -15.19 19.33
C VAL A 44 0.07 -15.35 20.78
N ALA A 45 0.50 -16.57 21.16
CA ALA A 45 0.98 -16.84 22.51
C ALA A 45 2.21 -16.00 22.87
N PHE A 46 3.11 -15.80 21.90
CA PHE A 46 4.28 -14.96 22.08
C PHE A 46 3.89 -13.50 22.38
N VAL A 47 3.00 -12.91 21.57
CA VAL A 47 2.58 -11.51 21.76
C VAL A 47 1.85 -11.35 23.08
N GLN A 48 0.89 -12.20 23.39
CA GLN A 48 0.12 -12.14 24.65
C GLN A 48 1.02 -12.25 25.89
N LYS A 49 2.08 -13.07 25.82
CA LYS A 49 3.00 -13.29 26.95
C LYS A 49 4.02 -12.16 27.11
N HIS A 50 4.58 -11.64 26.01
CA HIS A 50 5.75 -10.74 26.04
C HIS A 50 5.40 -9.28 25.74
N HIS A 51 4.24 -9.03 25.12
CA HIS A 51 3.77 -7.71 24.70
C HIS A 51 2.27 -7.54 24.99
N PRO A 52 1.85 -7.63 26.28
CA PRO A 52 0.43 -7.57 26.66
C PRO A 52 -0.25 -6.23 26.33
N GLU A 53 0.53 -5.20 26.04
CA GLU A 53 0.06 -3.90 25.55
C GLU A 53 -0.46 -3.94 24.09
N VAL A 54 -0.18 -5.02 23.35
CA VAL A 54 -0.67 -5.23 21.98
C VAL A 54 -1.94 -6.07 22.02
N SER A 55 -3.06 -5.49 21.62
CA SER A 55 -4.35 -6.19 21.55
C SER A 55 -4.37 -7.19 20.39
N CYS A 56 -4.63 -8.47 20.68
CA CYS A 56 -4.70 -9.52 19.66
C CYS A 56 -6.14 -9.79 19.22
N ILE A 57 -6.37 -9.77 17.92
CA ILE A 57 -7.62 -10.16 17.25
C ILE A 57 -7.31 -11.40 16.41
N VAL A 58 -7.88 -12.55 16.78
CA VAL A 58 -7.59 -13.83 16.11
C VAL A 58 -8.73 -14.16 15.15
N LEU A 59 -8.41 -14.35 13.88
CA LEU A 59 -9.38 -14.73 12.84
C LEU A 59 -9.52 -16.26 12.75
N ASP A 60 -10.64 -16.73 12.22
CA ASP A 60 -10.99 -18.15 12.12
C ASP A 60 -10.17 -18.93 11.08
N LYS A 61 -9.69 -18.23 10.06
CA LYS A 61 -8.85 -18.78 8.97
C LYS A 61 -8.02 -17.69 8.31
N ASN A 62 -7.07 -18.08 7.46
CA ASN A 62 -6.32 -17.13 6.65
C ASN A 62 -7.20 -16.57 5.51
N HIS A 63 -7.63 -15.33 5.67
CA HIS A 63 -8.46 -14.59 4.72
C HIS A 63 -7.63 -13.83 3.65
N GLY A 64 -6.30 -13.94 3.66
CA GLY A 64 -5.42 -13.10 2.85
C GLY A 64 -5.24 -11.70 3.44
N PHE A 65 -4.56 -10.83 2.71
CA PHE A 65 -4.20 -9.48 3.20
C PHE A 65 -5.42 -8.55 3.22
N ALA A 66 -6.11 -8.39 2.09
CA ALA A 66 -7.22 -7.46 1.95
C ALA A 66 -8.36 -7.78 2.92
N GLN A 67 -8.86 -9.01 2.88
CA GLN A 67 -10.01 -9.42 3.70
C GLN A 67 -9.63 -9.56 5.18
N GLY A 68 -8.39 -9.92 5.51
CA GLY A 68 -7.90 -9.95 6.89
C GLY A 68 -8.01 -8.59 7.56
N TYR A 69 -7.55 -7.52 6.90
CA TYR A 69 -7.74 -6.16 7.40
C TYR A 69 -9.21 -5.75 7.45
N ASN A 70 -10.01 -6.07 6.41
CA ASN A 70 -11.44 -5.73 6.40
C ASN A 70 -12.20 -6.29 7.60
N ILE A 71 -11.90 -7.53 7.99
CA ILE A 71 -12.54 -8.17 9.14
C ILE A 71 -12.00 -7.58 10.45
N GLY A 72 -10.68 -7.54 10.63
CA GLY A 72 -10.08 -7.14 11.89
C GLY A 72 -10.36 -5.69 12.27
N LEU A 73 -10.39 -4.77 11.30
CA LEU A 73 -10.66 -3.35 11.55
C LEU A 73 -12.11 -3.07 11.98
N GLN A 74 -13.06 -3.99 11.81
CA GLN A 74 -14.45 -3.79 12.26
C GLN A 74 -14.55 -3.63 13.78
N SER A 75 -13.65 -4.23 14.56
CA SER A 75 -13.64 -4.16 16.01
C SER A 75 -12.75 -3.04 16.58
N ILE A 76 -12.08 -2.26 15.72
CA ILE A 76 -11.14 -1.21 16.14
C ILE A 76 -11.77 0.17 15.96
N ASP A 77 -11.93 0.90 17.06
CA ASP A 77 -12.41 2.29 17.04
C ASP A 77 -11.24 3.27 17.13
N ALA A 78 -10.97 3.97 16.04
CA ALA A 78 -9.93 5.00 15.94
C ALA A 78 -10.33 6.09 14.94
N ASP A 79 -9.58 7.18 14.89
CA ASP A 79 -9.73 8.26 13.92
C ASP A 79 -8.83 8.04 12.70
N LEU A 80 -7.67 7.39 12.95
CA LEU A 80 -6.64 7.09 11.95
C LEU A 80 -6.16 5.64 12.12
N TYR A 81 -6.22 4.86 11.08
CA TYR A 81 -5.60 3.54 10.98
C TYR A 81 -4.21 3.64 10.37
N CYS A 82 -3.24 2.94 10.94
CA CYS A 82 -1.95 2.62 10.34
C CYS A 82 -1.92 1.11 10.09
N LEU A 83 -2.06 0.69 8.85
CA LEU A 83 -1.87 -0.70 8.45
C LEU A 83 -0.38 -0.93 8.27
N LEU A 84 0.20 -1.77 9.09
CA LEU A 84 1.65 -1.96 9.18
C LEU A 84 2.02 -3.42 8.97
N ASN A 85 2.94 -3.69 8.06
CA ASN A 85 3.48 -5.05 7.91
C ASN A 85 4.33 -5.45 9.13
N ASN A 86 4.35 -6.74 9.46
CA ASN A 86 5.14 -7.28 10.56
C ASN A 86 6.66 -7.27 10.31
N ASP A 87 7.11 -7.01 9.07
CA ASP A 87 8.51 -6.89 8.65
C ASP A 87 8.99 -5.44 8.50
N VAL A 88 8.26 -4.49 9.11
CA VAL A 88 8.62 -3.07 9.16
C VAL A 88 9.25 -2.73 10.52
N GLU A 89 10.42 -2.10 10.49
CA GLU A 89 11.10 -1.48 11.64
C GLU A 89 10.84 0.03 11.61
N VAL A 90 10.23 0.57 12.65
CA VAL A 90 9.96 2.01 12.76
C VAL A 90 11.14 2.75 13.39
N THR A 91 11.25 4.06 13.11
CA THR A 91 12.30 4.92 13.66
C THR A 91 11.76 5.79 14.81
N PRO A 92 12.63 6.36 15.69
CA PRO A 92 12.20 7.38 16.65
C PRO A 92 11.42 8.51 15.99
N HIS A 93 10.33 8.97 16.61
CA HIS A 93 9.51 10.09 16.14
C HIS A 93 8.87 9.93 14.75
N TRP A 94 8.79 8.70 14.22
CA TRP A 94 8.23 8.43 12.89
C TRP A 94 6.76 8.83 12.76
N LEU A 95 6.02 8.76 13.86
CA LEU A 95 4.58 9.01 13.89
C LEU A 95 4.24 10.52 13.99
N ASP A 96 5.13 11.33 14.55
CA ASP A 96 4.87 12.76 14.82
C ASP A 96 4.56 13.54 13.53
N PRO A 97 5.36 13.47 12.44
CA PRO A 97 5.06 14.15 11.18
C PRO A 97 3.78 13.64 10.51
N VAL A 98 3.43 12.38 10.75
CA VAL A 98 2.17 11.79 10.24
C VAL A 98 0.99 12.41 10.97
N CYS A 99 1.02 12.43 12.30
CA CYS A 99 -0.05 13.03 13.10
C CYS A 99 -0.21 14.53 12.77
N GLU A 100 0.88 15.25 12.58
CA GLU A 100 0.85 16.66 12.14
C GLU A 100 0.16 16.80 10.77
N GLU A 101 0.49 15.96 9.80
CA GLU A 101 -0.13 16.03 8.47
C GLU A 101 -1.63 15.72 8.51
N PHE A 102 -2.05 14.78 9.35
CA PHE A 102 -3.46 14.43 9.48
C PHE A 102 -4.30 15.42 10.32
N THR A 103 -3.72 16.51 10.84
CA THR A 103 -4.51 17.67 11.31
C THR A 103 -5.17 18.42 10.16
N LYS A 104 -4.67 18.26 8.92
CA LYS A 104 -5.21 18.86 7.70
C LYS A 104 -6.29 17.96 7.10
N ASP A 105 -7.51 18.44 6.99
CA ASP A 105 -8.65 17.66 6.49
C ASP A 105 -8.49 17.14 5.06
N THR A 106 -7.61 17.76 4.28
CA THR A 106 -7.39 17.37 2.87
C THR A 106 -6.64 16.05 2.70
N THR A 107 -5.88 15.60 3.72
CA THR A 107 -5.11 14.34 3.65
C THR A 107 -5.97 13.19 4.15
N ALA A 108 -6.24 12.24 3.29
CA ALA A 108 -7.04 11.06 3.61
C ALA A 108 -6.19 9.79 3.78
N ILE A 109 -5.16 9.66 2.96
CA ILE A 109 -4.24 8.51 2.94
C ILE A 109 -2.81 9.05 2.94
N ALA A 110 -1.90 8.34 3.63
CA ALA A 110 -0.48 8.67 3.59
C ALA A 110 0.41 7.44 3.82
N GLN A 111 1.69 7.60 3.47
CA GLN A 111 2.77 6.70 3.84
C GLN A 111 4.00 7.49 4.31
N PRO A 112 4.89 6.92 5.13
CA PRO A 112 6.24 7.44 5.34
C PRO A 112 7.14 7.15 4.14
N LEU A 113 8.39 7.60 4.18
CA LEU A 113 9.44 7.06 3.31
C LEU A 113 9.74 5.62 3.74
N LEU A 114 9.79 4.72 2.77
CA LEU A 114 10.17 3.33 2.96
C LEU A 114 11.63 3.14 2.53
N LEU A 115 12.47 2.79 3.47
CA LEU A 115 13.90 2.52 3.27
C LEU A 115 14.16 1.02 3.39
N ASP A 116 15.20 0.55 2.72
CA ASP A 116 15.60 -0.85 2.78
C ASP A 116 16.17 -1.19 4.17
N GLN A 117 15.64 -2.22 4.82
CA GLN A 117 16.08 -2.61 6.16
C GLN A 117 17.51 -3.14 6.18
N LYS A 118 17.97 -3.80 5.10
CA LYS A 118 19.32 -4.35 4.99
C LYS A 118 20.34 -3.27 4.66
N ASN A 119 19.94 -2.29 3.87
CA ASN A 119 20.79 -1.19 3.44
C ASN A 119 20.09 0.16 3.69
N LYS A 120 20.05 0.57 4.95
CA LYS A 120 19.28 1.70 5.49
C LYS A 120 19.52 3.07 4.81
N ALA A 121 20.56 3.17 3.97
CA ALA A 121 20.84 4.37 3.19
C ALA A 121 20.10 4.40 1.84
N TRP A 122 19.38 3.34 1.46
CA TRP A 122 18.71 3.20 0.16
C TRP A 122 17.21 3.12 0.32
N PHE A 123 16.49 3.56 -0.72
CA PHE A 123 15.05 3.37 -0.76
C PHE A 123 14.69 1.90 -0.95
N GLU A 124 13.57 1.51 -0.41
CA GLU A 124 13.00 0.18 -0.60
C GLU A 124 12.35 0.05 -1.99
N TYR A 125 12.23 -1.17 -2.48
CA TYR A 125 11.74 -1.47 -3.84
C TYR A 125 10.27 -1.10 -4.08
N ALA A 126 9.38 -1.34 -3.11
CA ALA A 126 7.93 -1.26 -3.29
C ALA A 126 7.30 -0.07 -2.55
N GLY A 127 7.21 1.07 -3.22
CA GLY A 127 6.53 2.25 -2.69
C GLY A 127 7.44 3.34 -2.12
N ALA A 128 8.71 3.06 -1.89
CA ALA A 128 9.81 3.95 -1.52
C ALA A 128 9.42 5.37 -1.07
N ALA A 129 9.41 6.35 -1.99
CA ALA A 129 9.09 7.76 -1.74
C ALA A 129 7.74 8.17 -2.36
N GLY A 130 6.73 7.28 -2.29
CA GLY A 130 5.38 7.50 -2.82
C GLY A 130 5.19 6.96 -4.23
N GLY A 131 3.99 6.45 -4.49
CA GLY A 131 3.61 5.79 -5.72
C GLY A 131 2.82 6.68 -6.68
N TYR A 132 2.94 6.39 -7.96
CA TYR A 132 2.29 7.10 -9.07
C TYR A 132 1.76 6.10 -10.09
N LEU A 133 0.95 6.57 -11.02
CA LEU A 133 0.55 5.83 -12.21
C LEU A 133 1.00 6.57 -13.46
N ASP A 134 1.43 5.84 -14.47
CA ASP A 134 1.66 6.41 -15.78
C ASP A 134 0.33 6.62 -16.53
N ARG A 135 0.41 7.19 -17.75
CA ARG A 135 -0.76 7.45 -18.59
C ARG A 135 -1.52 6.18 -19.02
N TYR A 136 -0.94 5.00 -18.85
CA TYR A 136 -1.54 3.71 -19.17
C TYR A 136 -2.06 2.98 -17.92
N GLY A 137 -1.85 3.55 -16.72
CA GLY A 137 -2.24 2.97 -15.46
C GLY A 137 -1.20 2.03 -14.85
N PHE A 138 0.03 1.98 -15.36
CA PHE A 138 1.09 1.21 -14.74
C PHE A 138 1.64 1.92 -13.51
N ALA A 139 1.72 1.18 -12.41
CA ALA A 139 2.24 1.69 -11.15
C ALA A 139 3.76 1.83 -11.17
N TYR A 140 4.26 2.97 -10.69
CA TYR A 140 5.67 3.22 -10.42
C TYR A 140 5.83 4.04 -9.13
N CYS A 141 7.03 4.13 -8.60
CA CYS A 141 7.31 4.94 -7.40
C CYS A 141 8.60 5.74 -7.54
N ARG A 142 8.69 6.85 -6.79
CA ARG A 142 9.96 7.57 -6.64
C ARG A 142 10.91 6.79 -5.73
N GLY A 143 12.21 7.03 -5.89
CA GLY A 143 13.27 6.30 -5.17
C GLY A 143 13.73 5.06 -5.93
N ARG A 144 13.14 4.79 -7.13
CA ARG A 144 13.47 3.64 -7.96
C ARG A 144 13.16 3.86 -9.44
N ILE A 145 14.02 3.35 -10.30
CA ILE A 145 13.79 3.22 -11.75
C ILE A 145 14.06 1.76 -12.12
N PHE A 146 13.03 0.99 -12.46
CA PHE A 146 13.08 -0.47 -12.63
C PHE A 146 13.78 -1.14 -11.44
N GLU A 147 14.91 -1.81 -11.66
CA GLU A 147 15.69 -2.48 -10.63
C GLU A 147 16.73 -1.58 -9.94
N THR A 148 16.90 -0.35 -10.43
CA THR A 148 17.86 0.60 -9.87
C THR A 148 17.20 1.39 -8.74
N LEU A 149 17.69 1.18 -7.52
CA LEU A 149 17.27 1.92 -6.33
C LEU A 149 18.08 3.21 -6.19
N GLU A 150 17.46 4.25 -5.63
CA GLU A 150 18.14 5.49 -5.28
C GLU A 150 18.66 5.42 -3.84
N LYS A 151 19.78 6.10 -3.59
CA LYS A 151 20.25 6.37 -2.24
C LYS A 151 19.44 7.53 -1.65
N ASN A 152 19.01 7.39 -0.39
CA ASN A 152 18.36 8.47 0.33
C ASN A 152 19.42 9.53 0.75
N THR A 153 19.40 10.68 0.11
CA THR A 153 20.22 11.86 0.40
C THR A 153 19.38 13.03 0.93
N GLY A 154 18.12 12.76 1.31
CA GLY A 154 17.15 13.78 1.73
C GLY A 154 16.36 14.42 0.59
N GLN A 155 16.51 13.93 -0.67
CA GLN A 155 15.86 14.47 -1.86
C GLN A 155 14.32 14.44 -1.80
N TYR A 156 13.72 13.56 -0.97
CA TYR A 156 12.28 13.44 -0.79
C TYR A 156 11.81 13.78 0.65
N SER A 157 12.53 14.65 1.35
CA SER A 157 12.22 15.06 2.74
C SER A 157 10.94 15.88 2.89
N GLN A 158 10.39 16.41 1.80
CA GLN A 158 9.15 17.19 1.83
C GLN A 158 7.92 16.29 1.73
N THR A 159 6.85 16.67 2.45
CA THR A 159 5.53 16.04 2.28
C THR A 159 4.96 16.42 0.92
N GLN A 160 4.62 15.42 0.10
CA GLN A 160 4.14 15.64 -1.26
C GLN A 160 2.95 14.72 -1.58
N ARG A 161 2.13 15.16 -2.54
CA ARG A 161 1.07 14.31 -3.10
C ARG A 161 1.69 13.17 -3.88
N CYS A 162 1.10 11.99 -3.74
CA CYS A 162 1.34 10.83 -4.57
C CYS A 162 -0.01 10.22 -4.98
N PHE A 163 -0.01 9.25 -5.87
CA PHE A 163 -1.25 8.61 -6.30
C PHE A 163 -1.62 7.44 -5.38
N TRP A 164 -0.65 6.62 -4.99
CA TRP A 164 -0.86 5.49 -4.09
C TRP A 164 0.19 5.44 -2.98
N ALA A 165 -0.21 4.88 -1.86
CA ALA A 165 0.62 4.60 -0.71
C ALA A 165 0.86 3.10 -0.60
N SER A 166 2.06 2.70 -0.16
CA SER A 166 2.45 1.29 -0.02
C SER A 166 1.74 0.61 1.14
N GLY A 167 1.28 -0.63 0.92
CA GLY A 167 0.70 -1.48 1.95
C GLY A 167 1.65 -1.87 3.08
N ALA A 168 2.97 -1.66 2.92
CA ALA A 168 3.94 -1.93 3.98
C ALA A 168 3.75 -1.03 5.21
N CYS A 169 3.37 0.26 4.98
CA CYS A 169 3.02 1.20 6.04
C CYS A 169 2.04 2.23 5.49
N PHE A 170 0.76 1.96 5.69
CA PHE A 170 -0.35 2.63 5.05
C PHE A 170 -1.24 3.32 6.09
N PHE A 171 -1.27 4.64 6.07
CA PHE A 171 -2.16 5.43 6.93
C PHE A 171 -3.43 5.81 6.20
N ILE A 172 -4.58 5.64 6.85
CA ILE A 172 -5.89 6.04 6.30
C ILE A 172 -6.82 6.52 7.39
N ARG A 173 -7.56 7.61 7.15
CA ARG A 173 -8.63 8.02 8.05
C ARG A 173 -9.68 6.93 8.16
N ALA A 174 -10.09 6.61 9.39
CA ALA A 174 -11.09 5.57 9.63
C ALA A 174 -12.42 5.88 8.92
N LYS A 175 -12.81 7.17 8.84
CA LYS A 175 -14.00 7.59 8.09
C LYS A 175 -13.90 7.27 6.59
N VAL A 176 -12.71 7.48 5.99
CA VAL A 176 -12.47 7.21 4.56
C VAL A 176 -12.42 5.72 4.29
N TRP A 177 -11.80 4.93 5.20
CA TRP A 177 -11.84 3.48 5.13
C TRP A 177 -13.27 2.94 5.10
N LYS A 178 -14.13 3.42 6.02
CA LYS A 178 -15.53 3.01 6.10
C LYS A 178 -16.33 3.45 4.87
N GLU A 179 -16.15 4.68 4.40
CA GLU A 179 -16.81 5.23 3.23
C GLU A 179 -16.51 4.46 1.94
N LEU A 180 -15.24 4.04 1.78
CA LEU A 180 -14.78 3.25 0.63
C LEU A 180 -15.07 1.75 0.77
N GLY A 181 -15.55 1.27 1.92
CA GLY A 181 -15.81 -0.13 2.18
C GLY A 181 -14.53 -0.98 2.38
N GLY A 182 -13.40 -0.36 2.71
CA GLY A 182 -12.12 -1.03 2.90
C GLY A 182 -11.45 -1.48 1.61
N PHE A 183 -10.58 -2.48 1.69
CA PHE A 183 -9.97 -3.11 0.51
C PHE A 183 -10.99 -3.95 -0.26
N ASP A 184 -10.84 -4.04 -1.58
CA ASP A 184 -11.60 -5.00 -2.38
C ASP A 184 -11.10 -6.43 -2.06
N ALA A 185 -11.97 -7.28 -1.52
CA ALA A 185 -11.63 -8.62 -1.08
C ALA A 185 -11.22 -9.58 -2.22
N ASP A 186 -11.57 -9.24 -3.48
CA ASP A 186 -11.14 -9.99 -4.66
C ASP A 186 -9.61 -9.91 -4.87
N PHE A 187 -8.96 -8.90 -4.27
CA PHE A 187 -7.51 -8.86 -4.14
C PHE A 187 -7.10 -9.69 -2.91
N PHE A 188 -6.68 -10.89 -3.11
CA PHE A 188 -6.17 -11.71 -2.02
C PHE A 188 -4.93 -11.07 -1.36
N MET A 189 -4.01 -10.55 -2.17
CA MET A 189 -2.84 -9.73 -1.79
C MET A 189 -2.22 -9.06 -3.02
N HIS A 190 -1.56 -7.92 -2.82
CA HIS A 190 -0.98 -7.00 -3.80
C HIS A 190 -2.02 -6.22 -4.61
N GLN A 191 -1.76 -4.93 -4.78
CA GLN A 191 -2.52 -3.92 -5.52
C GLN A 191 -3.85 -3.47 -4.87
N GLU A 192 -4.31 -4.08 -3.78
CA GLU A 192 -5.47 -3.63 -3.02
C GLU A 192 -5.31 -2.20 -2.52
N GLU A 193 -4.09 -1.81 -2.15
CA GLU A 193 -3.75 -0.45 -1.73
C GLU A 193 -3.83 0.56 -2.89
N ILE A 194 -3.41 0.14 -4.09
CA ILE A 194 -3.49 0.99 -5.29
C ILE A 194 -4.95 1.20 -5.68
N ASP A 195 -5.77 0.14 -5.66
CA ASP A 195 -7.19 0.22 -5.92
C ASP A 195 -7.89 1.16 -4.90
N LEU A 196 -7.62 0.99 -3.60
CA LEU A 196 -8.20 1.83 -2.56
C LEU A 196 -7.82 3.31 -2.76
N CYS A 197 -6.55 3.60 -3.06
CA CYS A 197 -6.10 4.95 -3.37
C CYS A 197 -6.78 5.51 -4.62
N TRP A 198 -7.02 4.68 -5.65
CA TRP A 198 -7.74 5.08 -6.85
C TRP A 198 -9.20 5.43 -6.54
N ARG A 199 -9.89 4.59 -5.77
CA ARG A 199 -11.27 4.88 -5.33
C ARG A 199 -11.34 6.16 -4.50
N ALA A 200 -10.38 6.38 -3.60
CA ALA A 200 -10.25 7.62 -2.83
C ALA A 200 -10.06 8.84 -3.72
N PHE A 201 -9.15 8.76 -4.72
CA PHE A 201 -8.90 9.82 -5.68
C PHE A 201 -10.16 10.19 -6.49
N ASN A 202 -10.95 9.19 -6.92
CA ASN A 202 -12.15 9.42 -7.72
C ASN A 202 -13.24 10.21 -6.99
N ILE A 203 -13.25 10.20 -5.65
CA ILE A 203 -14.18 10.98 -4.81
C ILE A 203 -13.54 12.21 -4.18
N GLY A 204 -12.33 12.60 -4.67
CA GLY A 204 -11.69 13.87 -4.33
C GLY A 204 -10.72 13.84 -3.15
N TYR A 205 -10.41 12.67 -2.59
CA TYR A 205 -9.41 12.53 -1.53
C TYR A 205 -7.98 12.59 -2.07
N THR A 206 -7.04 12.96 -1.19
CA THR A 206 -5.61 13.03 -1.53
C THR A 206 -4.80 12.01 -0.75
N THR A 207 -3.86 11.39 -1.47
CA THR A 207 -2.81 10.53 -0.91
C THR A 207 -1.50 11.29 -0.86
N LYS A 208 -0.71 11.12 0.22
CA LYS A 208 0.57 11.80 0.41
C LYS A 208 1.68 10.85 0.86
N VAL A 209 2.90 11.19 0.50
CA VAL A 209 4.11 10.67 1.14
C VAL A 209 4.64 11.72 2.12
N ILE A 210 4.98 11.29 3.33
CA ILE A 210 5.43 12.16 4.42
C ILE A 210 6.95 12.02 4.56
N GLY A 211 7.68 12.91 3.88
CA GLY A 211 9.14 12.81 3.75
C GLY A 211 9.93 12.95 5.05
N ARG A 212 9.33 13.50 6.12
CA ARG A 212 9.96 13.60 7.45
C ARG A 212 9.76 12.34 8.31
N SER A 213 8.94 11.39 7.85
CA SER A 213 8.70 10.11 8.51
C SER A 213 9.41 9.00 7.73
N ASN A 214 10.19 8.18 8.42
CA ASN A 214 10.96 7.10 7.81
C ASN A 214 10.69 5.79 8.54
N VAL A 215 10.55 4.71 7.78
CA VAL A 215 10.52 3.33 8.30
C VAL A 215 11.40 2.44 7.43
N TYR A 216 11.90 1.34 8.00
CA TYR A 216 12.68 0.35 7.28
C TYR A 216 11.82 -0.87 6.99
N HIS A 217 11.79 -1.33 5.75
CA HIS A 217 11.03 -2.48 5.34
C HIS A 217 11.96 -3.57 4.81
N GLN A 218 11.77 -4.81 5.26
CA GLN A 218 12.61 -5.92 4.81
C GLN A 218 12.32 -6.30 3.37
N GLY A 219 11.08 -6.16 2.93
CA GLY A 219 10.61 -6.57 1.62
C GLY A 219 10.76 -8.07 1.37
N ALA A 220 9.81 -8.64 0.64
CA ALA A 220 9.81 -10.07 0.27
C ALA A 220 9.93 -11.09 1.44
N ALA A 221 9.76 -10.64 2.70
CA ALA A 221 9.85 -11.54 3.86
C ALA A 221 8.69 -12.53 3.91
N SER A 222 7.51 -12.14 3.43
CA SER A 222 6.29 -12.95 3.47
C SER A 222 6.06 -13.80 2.21
N LEU A 223 6.67 -13.47 1.06
CA LEU A 223 6.56 -14.26 -0.17
C LEU A 223 7.82 -14.14 -1.03
N ALA A 224 8.55 -15.24 -1.15
CA ALA A 224 9.63 -15.37 -2.14
C ALA A 224 9.07 -15.14 -3.57
N PRO A 225 9.92 -14.68 -4.52
CA PRO A 225 9.54 -14.64 -5.92
C PRO A 225 9.01 -16.01 -6.36
N SER A 226 7.76 -16.06 -6.83
CA SER A 226 7.11 -17.30 -7.26
C SER A 226 6.27 -17.04 -8.50
N PRO A 227 6.04 -18.07 -9.37
CA PRO A 227 5.12 -17.96 -10.50
C PRO A 227 3.72 -17.49 -10.07
N GLN A 228 3.27 -17.89 -8.88
CA GLN A 228 1.98 -17.48 -8.31
C GLN A 228 1.96 -15.97 -7.99
N LYS A 229 3.03 -15.40 -7.43
CA LYS A 229 3.16 -13.95 -7.18
C LYS A 229 3.11 -13.18 -8.49
N THR A 230 3.85 -13.64 -9.51
CA THR A 230 3.84 -13.05 -10.85
C THR A 230 2.45 -13.11 -11.48
N TYR A 231 1.78 -14.27 -11.41
CA TYR A 231 0.41 -14.45 -11.90
C TYR A 231 -0.59 -13.50 -11.22
N LEU A 232 -0.55 -13.39 -9.89
CA LEU A 232 -1.43 -12.49 -9.14
C LEU A 232 -1.22 -11.03 -9.54
N ASN A 233 0.01 -10.59 -9.73
CA ASN A 233 0.31 -9.24 -10.17
C ASN A 233 -0.24 -8.95 -11.58
N HIS A 234 -0.08 -9.87 -12.54
CA HIS A 234 -0.58 -9.68 -13.91
C HIS A 234 -2.10 -9.79 -14.01
N ARG A 235 -2.72 -10.77 -13.33
CA ARG A 235 -4.19 -10.94 -13.30
C ARG A 235 -4.89 -9.66 -12.85
N LYS A 236 -4.34 -8.97 -11.87
CA LYS A 236 -4.94 -7.78 -11.28
C LYS A 236 -4.89 -6.57 -12.19
N HIS A 237 -3.85 -6.39 -12.99
CA HIS A 237 -3.81 -5.36 -14.03
C HIS A 237 -4.93 -5.51 -15.06
N THR A 238 -5.34 -6.73 -15.38
CA THR A 238 -6.41 -6.99 -16.36
C THR A 238 -7.81 -6.89 -15.76
N VAL A 239 -7.99 -7.23 -14.48
CA VAL A 239 -9.30 -7.18 -13.80
C VAL A 239 -9.68 -5.74 -13.43
N ASP A 240 -8.72 -4.90 -13.07
CA ASP A 240 -8.97 -3.52 -12.65
C ASP A 240 -9.32 -2.56 -13.79
N ALA A 241 -8.85 -2.82 -15.01
CA ALA A 241 -9.09 -1.92 -16.13
C ALA A 241 -10.57 -1.64 -16.42
N PRO A 242 -11.51 -2.61 -16.37
CA PRO A 242 -12.94 -2.36 -16.56
C PRO A 242 -13.63 -1.68 -15.37
N LYS A 243 -13.24 -2.04 -14.15
CA LYS A 243 -13.85 -1.44 -12.92
C LYS A 243 -13.45 0.03 -12.75
N LYS A 244 -12.28 0.43 -13.27
CA LYS A 244 -11.74 1.79 -13.21
C LYS A 244 -12.28 2.72 -14.30
N SER A 245 -12.86 2.18 -15.37
CA SER A 245 -13.34 2.94 -16.53
C SER A 245 -14.66 3.70 -16.30
N THR A 246 -15.31 3.56 -15.15
CA THR A 246 -16.52 4.33 -14.80
C THR A 246 -16.22 5.75 -14.32
N CYS A 247 -14.96 6.18 -14.29
CA CYS A 247 -14.60 7.56 -14.00
C CYS A 247 -14.93 8.46 -15.20
N SER A 248 -15.96 9.28 -15.06
CA SER A 248 -16.40 10.27 -16.07
C SER A 248 -15.53 11.54 -16.11
N GLN A 249 -14.50 11.65 -15.26
CA GLN A 249 -13.59 12.79 -15.26
C GLN A 249 -12.23 12.41 -15.84
N PRO A 250 -11.74 13.14 -16.85
CA PRO A 250 -10.35 13.01 -17.31
C PRO A 250 -9.44 13.39 -16.15
N LEU A 251 -8.35 12.62 -15.94
CA LEU A 251 -7.26 12.99 -15.04
C LEU A 251 -6.88 14.44 -15.36
N SER A 252 -7.18 15.37 -14.46
CA SER A 252 -6.93 16.78 -14.71
C SER A 252 -5.43 17.01 -14.85
N ASP A 253 -5.03 17.79 -15.86
CA ASP A 253 -3.63 18.16 -16.19
C ASP A 253 -2.83 18.80 -15.03
N SER A 254 -3.48 19.06 -13.88
CA SER A 254 -2.88 19.71 -12.71
C SER A 254 -1.91 18.83 -11.91
N LEU A 255 -1.89 17.50 -12.14
CA LEU A 255 -0.93 16.58 -11.49
C LEU A 255 0.25 16.20 -12.40
N TYR A 256 0.16 16.52 -13.70
CA TYR A 256 1.20 16.21 -14.68
C TYR A 256 1.42 17.39 -15.62
N PRO A 257 2.45 18.22 -15.45
CA PRO A 257 2.83 19.21 -16.44
C PRO A 257 3.64 18.53 -17.53
N LEU A 258 3.03 17.81 -18.47
CA LEU A 258 3.75 17.33 -19.66
C LEU A 258 2.81 17.04 -20.86
N GLY A 259 3.01 17.80 -21.93
CA GLY A 259 2.83 17.40 -23.31
C GLY A 259 1.49 17.75 -23.98
N PRO A 260 1.48 17.87 -25.32
CA PRO A 260 0.38 18.48 -26.08
C PRO A 260 -0.86 17.57 -26.14
N ARG A 261 -2.01 18.23 -26.10
CA ARG A 261 -3.35 17.66 -26.21
C ARG A 261 -3.49 16.77 -27.45
N TRP A 262 -3.83 15.48 -27.25
CA TRP A 262 -4.32 14.62 -28.30
C TRP A 262 -5.85 14.73 -28.37
N THR A 263 -6.33 15.51 -29.33
CA THR A 263 -7.74 15.57 -29.70
C THR A 263 -8.07 14.43 -30.67
N ARG A 264 -9.17 13.73 -30.36
CA ARG A 264 -9.98 12.86 -31.23
C ARG A 264 -9.29 11.62 -31.82
N ARG A 265 -9.64 10.45 -31.28
CA ARG A 265 -9.48 9.16 -31.96
C ARG A 265 -10.31 9.13 -33.24
N ARG A 266 -9.67 8.89 -34.37
CA ARG A 266 -10.34 8.36 -35.57
C ARG A 266 -10.66 6.88 -35.36
N PRO A 267 -11.82 6.35 -35.78
CA PRO A 267 -12.10 4.94 -35.74
C PRO A 267 -11.11 4.16 -36.62
N LEU A 268 -10.63 3.02 -36.16
CA LEU A 268 -9.82 2.09 -36.92
C LEU A 268 -10.63 1.55 -38.09
N PRO A 269 -10.05 1.40 -39.31
CA PRO A 269 -10.73 0.78 -40.41
C PRO A 269 -10.95 -0.70 -40.18
N THR A 270 -12.17 -1.17 -40.43
CA THR A 270 -12.57 -2.58 -40.42
C THR A 270 -11.66 -3.42 -41.32
N GLN A 271 -11.14 -4.52 -40.78
CA GLN A 271 -10.33 -5.49 -41.51
C GLN A 271 -11.12 -6.04 -42.69
N ARG A 272 -10.64 -5.79 -43.91
CA ARG A 272 -11.02 -6.54 -45.10
C ARG A 272 -10.30 -7.90 -45.03
N SER A 273 -11.08 -8.95 -45.23
CA SER A 273 -10.65 -10.32 -45.45
C SER A 273 -9.57 -10.41 -46.52
N VAL A 274 -8.38 -10.86 -46.17
CA VAL A 274 -7.34 -11.24 -47.12
C VAL A 274 -7.50 -12.73 -47.43
N GLN A 275 -7.95 -13.03 -48.63
CA GLN A 275 -7.93 -14.36 -49.22
C GLN A 275 -6.47 -14.85 -49.35
N LYS A 276 -6.24 -16.10 -48.93
CA LYS A 276 -4.97 -16.82 -49.15
C LYS A 276 -4.83 -17.17 -50.64
N PRO A 277 -3.66 -16.97 -51.27
CA PRO A 277 -3.40 -17.63 -52.53
C PRO A 277 -2.96 -19.08 -52.29
N LEU A 278 -3.63 -19.99 -53.02
CA LEU A 278 -3.19 -21.34 -53.26
C LEU A 278 -1.95 -21.30 -54.21
N TYR A 279 -0.86 -21.90 -53.78
CA TYR A 279 0.18 -22.42 -54.69
C TYR A 279 0.54 -23.83 -54.22
N GLY A 280 0.24 -24.80 -55.12
CA GLY A 280 0.78 -26.12 -55.08
C GLY A 280 2.22 -26.15 -55.66
N ILE A 281 3.01 -26.96 -55.12
CA ILE A 281 3.87 -28.05 -55.65
C ILE A 281 4.64 -28.55 -54.42
#